data_cb11c4a3817908709f0ea8e965ee4768
#
_entry.id   cb11c4a3817908709f0ea8e965ee4768
#
_cell.length_a   1.000
_cell.length_b   1.000
_cell.length_c   1.000
_cell.angle_alpha   90.00
_cell.angle_beta   90.00
_cell.angle_gamma   90.00
#
_symmetry.space_group_name_H-M   'P 1'
#
loop_
_entity.id
_entity.type
_entity.pdbx_description
1 polymer ?
#
loop_
_entity_poly.entity_id
_entity_poly.type
_entity_poly.pdbx_seq_one_letter_code
_entity_poly.pdbx_strand_id
1 'polypeptide(L)'
;MNISRSIFILIISLIAFSCEDEKETKSKDEEPLDDEKKVISIPCLSANDDCKQTILLNGSKNYTFDIYSTHPLDSVMIVKDAIIFVHGKDRNANQYFNTMVKAIENLNKTKDVIVIAPMFKNEEDVFNNTDIYWSYLGWRYGNNSQPSSSVNRHSSFSVIDTLINKLSNKNHFPKLNKVFIGGHSAGAQFVQLYSAGNSIDGNISSIEIGYWIANSQFFLYTNGNRWSDIISDFAVPDLSECEGYNEYPRGLEDRNTFMNKLSIEKIKENISSRNVTLLLGEEDITNSALTTTCYAMLLGKHRFDRGAKYFSFLNKYFSSHNYKKITIPKADHDKDKIYLSTEGLSFISKQLSN
;
A
#
# COMPACT_ATOMS: atom_id res chain seq x y z
N MET A 1 -11.91 67.39 32.68
CA MET A 1 -13.04 68.31 32.77
C MET A 1 -14.32 67.50 32.72
N ASN A 2 -15.00 67.43 33.85
CA ASN A 2 -16.41 67.07 34.12
C ASN A 2 -16.88 65.67 33.70
N ILE A 3 -17.03 64.68 34.60
CA ILE A 3 -18.07 64.48 35.65
C ILE A 3 -19.46 64.24 35.02
N SER A 4 -20.03 63.03 35.21
CA SER A 4 -21.24 62.86 36.01
C SER A 4 -21.60 61.40 36.23
N ARG A 5 -21.68 61.10 37.52
CA ARG A 5 -22.32 59.96 38.19
C ARG A 5 -23.84 60.02 37.99
N SER A 6 -24.50 58.84 37.97
CA SER A 6 -25.82 58.77 38.68
C SER A 6 -26.07 57.30 39.10
N ILE A 7 -26.29 57.13 40.35
CA ILE A 7 -26.73 56.02 41.18
C ILE A 7 -28.27 56.07 41.25
N PHE A 8 -28.94 54.88 41.22
CA PHE A 8 -30.27 54.69 41.88
C PHE A 8 -30.45 53.17 42.04
N ILE A 9 -30.32 52.61 43.22
CA ILE A 9 -31.19 52.37 44.43
C ILE A 9 -32.34 51.39 44.10
N LEU A 10 -32.14 50.18 44.56
CA LEU A 10 -32.85 49.20 45.42
C LEU A 10 -34.36 49.44 45.66
N ILE A 11 -35.18 48.40 45.37
CA ILE A 11 -36.37 48.06 46.19
C ILE A 11 -36.49 46.58 46.32
N ILE A 12 -36.48 46.10 47.57
CA ILE A 12 -36.74 44.78 48.08
C ILE A 12 -38.27 44.66 48.27
N SER A 13 -38.86 43.51 47.90
CA SER A 13 -40.11 43.04 48.43
C SER A 13 -40.09 41.58 48.72
N LEU A 14 -39.95 41.21 49.96
CA LEU A 14 -40.24 39.86 50.52
C LEU A 14 -41.76 39.69 50.56
N ILE A 15 -42.23 38.55 50.10
CA ILE A 15 -43.43 37.87 50.62
C ILE A 15 -43.13 36.41 50.78
N ALA A 16 -43.17 35.93 52.02
CA ALA A 16 -43.14 34.53 52.43
C ALA A 16 -44.57 34.05 52.65
N PHE A 17 -44.84 32.79 52.24
CA PHE A 17 -45.79 31.83 52.84
C PHE A 17 -45.46 30.48 52.23
N SER A 18 -44.99 29.57 52.93
CA SER A 18 -45.36 28.51 53.86
C SER A 18 -46.08 27.27 53.24
N CYS A 19 -45.36 26.15 53.37
CA CYS A 19 -45.75 24.72 53.52
C CYS A 19 -46.80 24.13 52.57
N GLU A 20 -46.56 22.96 52.00
CA GLU A 20 -46.51 21.65 52.67
C GLU A 20 -46.01 20.57 51.71
N ASP A 21 -45.55 19.47 52.29
CA ASP A 21 -44.94 18.26 51.71
C ASP A 21 -45.76 17.54 50.64
N GLU A 22 -45.09 17.08 49.58
CA GLU A 22 -45.26 15.71 49.08
C GLU A 22 -44.02 15.24 48.34
N LYS A 23 -43.41 14.13 48.83
CA LYS A 23 -42.35 13.38 48.22
C LYS A 23 -42.87 12.68 46.97
N GLU A 24 -42.42 13.05 45.79
CA GLU A 24 -42.33 12.15 44.67
C GLU A 24 -40.89 12.10 44.15
N THR A 25 -40.24 11.01 44.45
CA THR A 25 -38.98 10.56 43.81
C THR A 25 -39.26 10.25 42.37
N LYS A 26 -38.98 11.20 41.46
CA LYS A 26 -38.77 10.90 40.03
C LYS A 26 -37.33 10.51 39.83
N SER A 27 -37.12 9.21 39.58
CA SER A 27 -35.91 8.66 38.93
C SER A 27 -35.64 9.50 37.68
N LYS A 28 -34.46 10.09 37.59
CA LYS A 28 -33.89 10.53 36.31
C LYS A 28 -33.63 9.24 35.52
N ASP A 29 -34.52 8.96 34.58
CA ASP A 29 -34.20 8.09 33.47
C ASP A 29 -33.05 8.77 32.72
N GLU A 30 -31.85 8.21 32.85
CA GLU A 30 -30.75 8.43 31.92
C GLU A 30 -31.26 7.99 30.57
N GLU A 31 -31.50 8.92 29.65
CA GLU A 31 -31.66 8.58 28.24
C GLU A 31 -30.43 7.75 27.81
N PRO A 32 -30.63 6.59 27.15
CA PRO A 32 -29.51 5.85 26.60
C PRO A 32 -28.81 6.75 25.59
N LEU A 33 -27.50 6.93 25.81
CA LEU A 33 -26.61 7.50 24.80
C LEU A 33 -26.92 6.86 23.44
N ASP A 34 -27.30 7.70 22.49
CA ASP A 34 -27.62 7.41 21.13
C ASP A 34 -26.54 6.44 20.58
N ASP A 35 -26.95 5.19 20.35
CA ASP A 35 -26.11 4.19 19.68
C ASP A 35 -25.74 4.78 18.32
N GLU A 36 -24.50 5.27 18.20
CA GLU A 36 -23.96 5.75 16.92
C GLU A 36 -24.36 4.73 15.84
N LYS A 37 -25.19 5.14 14.92
CA LYS A 37 -25.63 4.33 13.79
C LYS A 37 -24.42 3.78 13.08
N LYS A 38 -24.08 2.55 13.41
CA LYS A 38 -23.05 1.75 12.75
C LYS A 38 -23.44 1.64 11.28
N VAL A 39 -22.85 2.48 10.43
CA VAL A 39 -23.08 2.40 8.99
C VAL A 39 -22.40 1.11 8.51
N ILE A 40 -23.14 0.03 8.45
CA ILE A 40 -22.71 -1.20 7.77
C ILE A 40 -22.89 -0.91 6.29
N SER A 41 -21.86 -0.38 5.64
CA SER A 41 -21.87 -0.29 4.18
C SER A 41 -21.72 -1.70 3.61
N ILE A 42 -22.59 -2.04 2.65
CA ILE A 42 -22.44 -3.27 1.89
C ILE A 42 -21.18 -3.11 1.04
N PRO A 43 -20.18 -4.02 1.14
CA PRO A 43 -18.95 -3.91 0.36
C PRO A 43 -19.24 -4.04 -1.13
N CYS A 44 -18.56 -3.25 -1.94
CA CYS A 44 -18.57 -3.39 -3.38
C CYS A 44 -17.63 -4.53 -3.80
N LEU A 45 -18.14 -5.61 -4.37
CA LEU A 45 -17.40 -6.86 -4.61
C LEU A 45 -17.09 -7.15 -6.09
N SER A 46 -17.33 -6.19 -6.98
CA SER A 46 -16.99 -6.33 -8.40
C SER A 46 -16.55 -4.99 -8.97
N ALA A 47 -15.45 -4.96 -9.70
CA ALA A 47 -14.89 -3.75 -10.28
C ALA A 47 -15.84 -3.13 -11.32
N ASN A 48 -16.67 -2.22 -10.88
CA ASN A 48 -17.59 -1.38 -11.66
C ASN A 48 -17.47 0.07 -11.18
N ASP A 49 -18.31 0.96 -11.68
CA ASP A 49 -18.27 2.38 -11.32
C ASP A 49 -18.60 2.63 -9.83
N ASP A 50 -19.42 1.78 -9.20
CA ASP A 50 -19.76 1.91 -7.77
C ASP A 50 -18.55 1.62 -6.87
N CYS A 51 -17.63 0.76 -7.31
CA CYS A 51 -16.38 0.46 -6.61
C CYS A 51 -15.29 1.51 -6.89
N LYS A 52 -15.47 2.34 -7.93
CA LYS A 52 -14.46 3.32 -8.34
C LYS A 52 -14.55 4.56 -7.45
N GLN A 53 -13.43 4.95 -6.88
CA GLN A 53 -13.30 6.16 -6.09
C GLN A 53 -12.14 6.98 -6.61
N THR A 54 -12.27 8.30 -6.49
CA THR A 54 -11.22 9.25 -6.84
C THR A 54 -10.69 9.91 -5.59
N ILE A 55 -9.38 9.79 -5.34
CA ILE A 55 -8.71 10.46 -4.24
C ILE A 55 -7.97 11.70 -4.72
N LEU A 56 -7.91 12.71 -3.87
CA LEU A 56 -7.11 13.91 -4.11
C LEU A 56 -5.70 13.71 -3.58
N LEU A 57 -4.73 14.01 -4.43
CA LEU A 57 -3.33 14.12 -4.02
C LEU A 57 -3.04 15.60 -3.76
N ASN A 58 -2.81 15.93 -2.50
CA ASN A 58 -2.61 17.31 -2.06
C ASN A 58 -1.28 17.87 -2.60
N GLY A 59 -1.35 19.10 -3.10
CA GLY A 59 -0.23 19.86 -3.63
C GLY A 59 -0.68 21.28 -4.00
N SER A 60 0.18 22.11 -4.59
CA SER A 60 -0.20 23.42 -5.13
C SER A 60 -1.15 23.31 -6.35
N LYS A 61 -1.22 22.15 -6.99
CA LYS A 61 -2.30 21.73 -7.89
C LYS A 61 -2.89 20.43 -7.34
N ASN A 62 -4.20 20.40 -7.16
CA ASN A 62 -4.91 19.17 -6.77
C ASN A 62 -4.96 18.22 -7.98
N TYR A 63 -4.29 17.09 -7.84
CA TYR A 63 -4.40 15.99 -8.78
C TYR A 63 -5.41 14.96 -8.29
N THR A 64 -6.08 14.33 -9.24
CA THR A 64 -7.00 13.22 -9.00
C THR A 64 -6.34 11.89 -9.33
N PHE A 65 -6.59 10.90 -8.49
CA PHE A 65 -6.08 9.55 -8.64
C PHE A 65 -7.20 8.54 -8.41
N ASP A 66 -7.43 7.66 -9.37
CA ASP A 66 -8.50 6.66 -9.31
C ASP A 66 -8.05 5.37 -8.62
N ILE A 67 -8.95 4.81 -7.84
CA ILE A 67 -8.83 3.50 -7.20
C ILE A 67 -10.11 2.70 -7.37
N TYR A 68 -10.04 1.37 -7.33
CA TYR A 68 -11.15 0.52 -6.96
C TYR A 68 -11.04 0.20 -5.47
N SER A 69 -12.16 0.26 -4.76
CA SER A 69 -12.20 -0.07 -3.32
C SER A 69 -13.51 -0.75 -2.95
N THR A 70 -13.42 -1.77 -2.08
CA THR A 70 -14.61 -2.44 -1.56
C THR A 70 -15.44 -1.56 -0.61
N HIS A 71 -14.83 -0.53 -0.03
CA HIS A 71 -15.47 0.34 0.94
C HIS A 71 -15.06 1.81 0.71
N PRO A 72 -15.88 2.79 1.10
CA PRO A 72 -15.51 4.20 1.07
C PRO A 72 -14.31 4.48 1.99
N LEU A 73 -13.36 5.32 1.51
CA LEU A 73 -12.19 5.69 2.32
C LEU A 73 -12.41 6.89 3.24
N ASP A 74 -13.51 7.61 3.07
CA ASP A 74 -13.84 8.84 3.82
C ASP A 74 -15.05 8.64 4.75
N SER A 75 -15.36 7.40 5.10
CA SER A 75 -16.48 7.03 6.01
C SER A 75 -15.97 6.12 7.13
N VAL A 76 -16.73 6.01 8.21
CA VAL A 76 -16.39 5.12 9.32
C VAL A 76 -16.61 3.67 8.93
N MET A 77 -15.55 2.87 8.91
CA MET A 77 -15.56 1.45 8.53
C MET A 77 -15.00 0.58 9.65
N ILE A 78 -15.71 -0.49 9.98
CA ILE A 78 -15.30 -1.44 11.02
C ILE A 78 -14.61 -2.65 10.38
N VAL A 79 -13.55 -2.38 9.64
CA VAL A 79 -12.66 -3.40 9.05
C VAL A 79 -11.42 -3.58 9.93
N LYS A 80 -10.85 -4.77 9.93
CA LYS A 80 -9.65 -5.12 10.72
C LYS A 80 -8.36 -5.00 9.91
N ASP A 81 -8.44 -5.31 8.61
CA ASP A 81 -7.29 -5.38 7.72
C ASP A 81 -7.58 -4.64 6.41
N ALA A 82 -6.52 -4.19 5.73
CA ALA A 82 -6.58 -3.63 4.39
C ALA A 82 -5.58 -4.32 3.47
N ILE A 83 -5.95 -4.50 2.20
CA ILE A 83 -5.08 -4.98 1.14
C ILE A 83 -5.05 -3.95 0.02
N ILE A 84 -3.90 -3.34 -0.21
CA ILE A 84 -3.63 -2.48 -1.37
C ILE A 84 -2.95 -3.37 -2.42
N PHE A 85 -3.62 -3.62 -3.56
CA PHE A 85 -3.15 -4.59 -4.53
C PHE A 85 -2.80 -3.94 -5.87
N VAL A 86 -1.50 -3.85 -6.17
CA VAL A 86 -0.94 -3.14 -7.32
C VAL A 86 -0.95 -4.01 -8.57
N HIS A 87 -1.50 -3.46 -9.65
CA HIS A 87 -1.67 -4.13 -10.94
C HIS A 87 -0.36 -4.43 -11.69
N GLY A 88 -0.45 -5.28 -12.73
CA GLY A 88 0.63 -5.61 -13.66
C GLY A 88 0.88 -4.50 -14.70
N LYS A 89 1.69 -4.84 -15.70
CA LYS A 89 2.13 -3.90 -16.76
C LYS A 89 0.96 -3.28 -17.57
N ASP A 90 -0.14 -4.00 -17.69
CA ASP A 90 -1.28 -3.60 -18.54
C ASP A 90 -2.23 -2.61 -17.83
N ARG A 91 -1.90 -2.17 -16.63
CA ARG A 91 -2.61 -1.16 -15.82
C ARG A 91 -4.08 -1.47 -15.57
N ASN A 92 -4.43 -2.76 -15.58
CA ASN A 92 -5.77 -3.30 -15.43
C ASN A 92 -6.17 -3.49 -13.96
N ALA A 93 -6.20 -2.40 -13.19
CA ALA A 93 -6.48 -2.39 -11.75
C ALA A 93 -7.79 -3.10 -11.39
N ASN A 94 -8.82 -3.00 -12.26
CA ASN A 94 -10.09 -3.70 -12.12
C ASN A 94 -9.94 -5.23 -12.00
N GLN A 95 -9.08 -5.85 -12.83
CA GLN A 95 -8.85 -7.30 -12.76
C GLN A 95 -8.10 -7.69 -11.49
N TYR A 96 -7.15 -6.88 -11.04
CA TYR A 96 -6.42 -7.11 -9.80
C TYR A 96 -7.31 -6.94 -8.57
N PHE A 97 -8.20 -5.95 -8.59
CA PHE A 97 -9.25 -5.79 -7.59
C PHE A 97 -10.11 -7.05 -7.50
N ASN A 98 -10.66 -7.53 -8.62
CA ASN A 98 -11.51 -8.72 -8.66
C ASN A 98 -10.80 -9.98 -8.17
N THR A 99 -9.51 -10.16 -8.50
CA THR A 99 -8.70 -11.27 -7.98
C THR A 99 -8.66 -11.26 -6.46
N MET A 100 -8.37 -10.11 -5.87
CA MET A 100 -8.22 -10.00 -4.41
C MET A 100 -9.57 -10.04 -3.69
N VAL A 101 -10.62 -9.45 -4.27
CA VAL A 101 -12.00 -9.61 -3.78
C VAL A 101 -12.38 -11.09 -3.72
N LYS A 102 -12.14 -11.84 -4.82
CA LYS A 102 -12.41 -13.28 -4.84
C LYS A 102 -11.60 -14.05 -3.80
N ALA A 103 -10.36 -13.63 -3.52
CA ALA A 103 -9.57 -14.25 -2.46
C ALA A 103 -10.21 -14.05 -1.09
N ILE A 104 -10.65 -12.83 -0.74
CA ILE A 104 -11.29 -12.56 0.55
C ILE A 104 -12.71 -13.17 0.65
N GLU A 105 -13.43 -13.32 -0.47
CA GLU A 105 -14.70 -14.07 -0.53
C GLU A 105 -14.48 -15.54 -0.22
N ASN A 106 -13.50 -16.20 -0.85
CA ASN A 106 -13.14 -17.59 -0.59
C ASN A 106 -12.74 -17.83 0.88
N LEU A 107 -12.25 -16.81 1.55
CA LEU A 107 -11.86 -16.84 2.96
C LEU A 107 -12.96 -16.38 3.92
N ASN A 108 -14.14 -15.99 3.40
CA ASN A 108 -15.25 -15.41 4.19
C ASN A 108 -14.85 -14.16 5.00
N LYS A 109 -13.97 -13.29 4.43
CA LYS A 109 -13.39 -12.11 5.08
C LYS A 109 -13.87 -10.77 4.50
N THR A 110 -14.91 -10.76 3.67
CA THR A 110 -15.42 -9.53 2.99
C THR A 110 -15.88 -8.44 3.96
N LYS A 111 -16.26 -8.78 5.18
CA LYS A 111 -16.69 -7.82 6.21
C LYS A 111 -15.54 -7.29 7.05
N ASP A 112 -14.42 -8.01 7.09
CA ASP A 112 -13.27 -7.69 7.94
C ASP A 112 -12.14 -7.01 7.16
N VAL A 113 -12.14 -7.12 5.82
CA VAL A 113 -11.02 -6.69 4.96
C VAL A 113 -11.48 -5.69 3.92
N ILE A 114 -10.83 -4.54 3.86
CA ILE A 114 -10.95 -3.61 2.73
C ILE A 114 -9.90 -3.96 1.66
N VAL A 115 -10.35 -4.09 0.41
CA VAL A 115 -9.48 -4.27 -0.76
C VAL A 115 -9.44 -2.97 -1.54
N ILE A 116 -8.23 -2.51 -1.89
CA ILE A 116 -7.99 -1.30 -2.68
C ILE A 116 -7.07 -1.66 -3.84
N ALA A 117 -7.45 -1.31 -5.07
CA ALA A 117 -6.60 -1.43 -6.25
C ALA A 117 -6.33 -0.05 -6.87
N PRO A 118 -5.13 0.53 -6.67
CA PRO A 118 -4.75 1.80 -7.25
C PRO A 118 -4.59 1.67 -8.77
N MET A 119 -5.03 2.70 -9.53
CA MET A 119 -4.93 2.75 -11.00
C MET A 119 -3.81 3.70 -11.42
N PHE A 120 -2.60 3.20 -11.65
CA PHE A 120 -1.50 3.99 -12.15
C PHE A 120 -1.65 4.23 -13.67
N LYS A 121 -2.13 5.42 -14.03
CA LYS A 121 -2.35 5.84 -15.41
C LYS A 121 -1.02 6.17 -16.13
N ASN A 122 -0.98 5.96 -17.44
CA ASN A 122 -0.01 6.59 -18.34
C ASN A 122 -0.72 7.67 -19.19
N GLU A 123 -0.01 8.25 -20.15
CA GLU A 123 -0.56 9.33 -21.00
C GLU A 123 -1.81 8.91 -21.79
N GLU A 124 -1.89 7.65 -22.20
CA GLU A 124 -3.04 7.11 -22.97
C GLU A 124 -4.30 6.95 -22.10
N ASP A 125 -4.16 6.87 -20.77
CA ASP A 125 -5.25 6.66 -19.82
C ASP A 125 -5.79 7.98 -19.22
N VAL A 126 -5.29 9.14 -19.67
CA VAL A 126 -5.68 10.46 -19.16
C VAL A 126 -6.93 10.96 -19.85
N PHE A 127 -7.98 11.22 -19.10
CA PHE A 127 -9.26 11.75 -19.60
C PHE A 127 -9.51 13.20 -19.16
N ASN A 128 -8.93 13.61 -18.03
CA ASN A 128 -9.12 14.93 -17.45
C ASN A 128 -7.78 15.62 -17.19
N ASN A 129 -7.76 16.94 -17.23
CA ASN A 129 -6.55 17.73 -16.96
C ASN A 129 -6.09 17.69 -15.49
N THR A 130 -6.90 17.13 -14.60
CA THR A 130 -6.56 16.87 -13.18
C THR A 130 -6.02 15.46 -12.95
N ASP A 131 -6.17 14.56 -13.93
CA ASP A 131 -5.66 13.19 -13.83
C ASP A 131 -4.14 13.20 -13.68
N ILE A 132 -3.64 12.53 -12.64
CA ILE A 132 -2.21 12.28 -12.50
C ILE A 132 -1.81 11.05 -13.32
N TYR A 133 -0.66 11.13 -13.99
CA TYR A 133 -0.14 10.00 -14.77
C TYR A 133 1.39 9.93 -14.75
N TRP A 134 1.93 8.79 -15.14
CA TRP A 134 3.37 8.53 -15.19
C TRP A 134 3.77 8.01 -16.57
N SER A 135 5.08 8.01 -16.86
CA SER A 135 5.57 7.31 -18.04
C SER A 135 5.33 5.80 -17.93
N TYR A 136 5.30 5.10 -19.06
CA TYR A 136 4.99 3.67 -19.19
C TYR A 136 5.75 2.77 -18.18
N LEU A 137 7.02 3.06 -17.94
CA LEU A 137 7.83 2.34 -16.95
C LEU A 137 7.90 3.05 -15.59
N GLY A 138 7.76 4.40 -15.58
CA GLY A 138 8.06 5.22 -14.43
C GLY A 138 7.18 4.96 -13.21
N TRP A 139 5.89 4.61 -13.43
CA TRP A 139 4.99 4.33 -12.32
C TRP A 139 5.48 3.17 -11.44
N ARG A 140 6.05 2.12 -12.06
CA ARG A 140 6.50 0.92 -11.34
C ARG A 140 7.79 1.13 -10.53
N TYR A 141 8.51 2.20 -10.83
CA TYR A 141 9.80 2.51 -10.20
C TYR A 141 9.76 3.68 -9.21
N GLY A 142 8.58 4.22 -8.92
CA GLY A 142 8.48 5.35 -8.01
C GLY A 142 8.93 6.68 -8.61
N ASN A 143 8.96 6.80 -9.94
CA ASN A 143 9.32 8.05 -10.60
C ASN A 143 8.23 9.12 -10.38
N ASN A 144 8.62 10.37 -10.58
CA ASN A 144 7.69 11.49 -10.53
C ASN A 144 6.72 11.47 -11.72
N SER A 145 5.51 11.95 -11.48
CA SER A 145 4.44 12.07 -12.48
C SER A 145 4.81 12.95 -13.67
N GLN A 146 4.05 12.84 -14.76
CA GLN A 146 4.18 13.62 -15.98
C GLN A 146 3.16 14.78 -16.00
N PRO A 147 3.36 15.81 -16.85
CA PRO A 147 4.56 16.03 -17.66
C PRO A 147 5.75 16.49 -16.81
N SER A 148 6.96 16.27 -17.32
CA SER A 148 8.21 16.63 -16.61
C SER A 148 8.38 18.13 -16.39
N SER A 149 7.69 18.95 -17.16
CA SER A 149 7.63 20.42 -17.03
C SER A 149 6.77 20.91 -15.87
N SER A 150 5.96 20.04 -15.25
CA SER A 150 5.12 20.41 -14.09
C SER A 150 5.99 20.63 -12.86
N VAL A 151 5.73 21.73 -12.12
CA VAL A 151 6.40 22.03 -10.83
C VAL A 151 5.88 21.14 -9.68
N ASN A 152 4.67 20.60 -9.81
CA ASN A 152 4.03 19.73 -8.84
C ASN A 152 3.99 18.29 -9.35
N ARG A 153 5.02 17.56 -9.04
CA ARG A 153 5.14 16.18 -9.47
C ARG A 153 5.11 15.25 -8.26
N HIS A 154 4.30 14.22 -8.35
CA HIS A 154 4.17 13.20 -7.30
C HIS A 154 4.85 11.91 -7.74
N SER A 155 5.68 11.35 -6.88
CA SER A 155 6.14 9.97 -7.07
C SER A 155 4.94 9.03 -7.03
N SER A 156 4.94 7.99 -7.87
CA SER A 156 3.91 6.95 -7.80
C SER A 156 3.88 6.26 -6.43
N PHE A 157 5.00 6.21 -5.72
CA PHE A 157 5.08 5.69 -4.37
C PHE A 157 4.33 6.56 -3.35
N SER A 158 4.30 7.88 -3.54
CA SER A 158 3.56 8.78 -2.63
C SER A 158 2.04 8.60 -2.69
N VAL A 159 1.52 7.95 -3.73
CA VAL A 159 0.11 7.52 -3.78
C VAL A 159 -0.17 6.47 -2.69
N ILE A 160 0.72 5.51 -2.54
CA ILE A 160 0.60 4.48 -1.49
C ILE A 160 0.75 5.12 -0.10
N ASP A 161 1.69 6.08 0.07
CA ASP A 161 1.80 6.83 1.32
C ASP A 161 0.46 7.54 1.66
N THR A 162 -0.22 8.12 0.66
CA THR A 162 -1.52 8.77 0.83
C THR A 162 -2.60 7.76 1.26
N LEU A 163 -2.65 6.58 0.63
CA LEU A 163 -3.59 5.52 1.01
C LEU A 163 -3.34 5.01 2.43
N ILE A 164 -2.08 4.77 2.81
CA ILE A 164 -1.71 4.34 4.15
C ILE A 164 -2.11 5.40 5.19
N ASN A 165 -1.86 6.69 4.92
CA ASN A 165 -2.26 7.77 5.81
C ASN A 165 -3.78 7.84 6.00
N LYS A 166 -4.57 7.65 4.93
CA LYS A 166 -6.03 7.55 5.05
C LYS A 166 -6.46 6.36 5.92
N LEU A 167 -5.88 5.18 5.68
CA LEU A 167 -6.17 3.96 6.41
C LEU A 167 -5.72 4.00 7.88
N SER A 168 -4.67 4.75 8.22
CA SER A 168 -4.20 4.92 9.59
C SER A 168 -5.07 5.86 10.44
N ASN A 169 -6.01 6.58 9.81
CA ASN A 169 -6.92 7.47 10.51
C ASN A 169 -7.95 6.67 11.33
N LYS A 170 -7.77 6.61 12.64
CA LYS A 170 -8.63 5.86 13.55
C LYS A 170 -10.04 6.41 13.70
N ASN A 171 -10.31 7.66 13.28
CA ASN A 171 -11.67 8.19 13.20
C ASN A 171 -12.48 7.52 12.07
N HIS A 172 -11.82 7.14 10.97
CA HIS A 172 -12.46 6.42 9.86
C HIS A 172 -12.30 4.89 9.99
N PHE A 173 -11.16 4.43 10.48
CA PHE A 173 -10.83 3.00 10.57
C PHE A 173 -10.43 2.61 12.00
N PRO A 174 -11.37 2.67 12.98
CA PRO A 174 -11.05 2.50 14.40
C PRO A 174 -10.47 1.13 14.75
N LYS A 175 -10.80 0.09 13.99
CA LYS A 175 -10.36 -1.29 14.24
C LYS A 175 -9.29 -1.80 13.26
N LEU A 176 -8.85 -0.99 12.30
CA LEU A 176 -7.85 -1.42 11.33
C LEU A 176 -6.49 -1.57 12.04
N ASN A 177 -5.92 -2.77 11.95
CA ASN A 177 -4.66 -3.13 12.60
C ASN A 177 -3.55 -3.42 11.60
N LYS A 178 -3.88 -3.92 10.40
CA LYS A 178 -2.89 -4.33 9.41
C LYS A 178 -3.21 -3.79 8.03
N VAL A 179 -2.17 -3.40 7.31
CA VAL A 179 -2.23 -3.02 5.89
C VAL A 179 -1.22 -3.85 5.12
N PHE A 180 -1.69 -4.58 4.12
CA PHE A 180 -0.84 -5.34 3.21
C PHE A 180 -0.77 -4.65 1.87
N ILE A 181 0.45 -4.43 1.37
CA ILE A 181 0.70 -3.91 0.02
C ILE A 181 1.18 -5.09 -0.81
N GLY A 182 0.32 -5.56 -1.71
CA GLY A 182 0.60 -6.68 -2.59
C GLY A 182 0.72 -6.26 -4.05
N GLY A 183 1.38 -7.08 -4.85
CA GLY A 183 1.46 -6.88 -6.29
C GLY A 183 1.93 -8.12 -7.02
N HIS A 184 1.65 -8.17 -8.32
CA HIS A 184 2.10 -9.24 -9.20
C HIS A 184 2.81 -8.64 -10.42
N SER A 185 3.85 -9.30 -10.92
CA SER A 185 4.57 -8.88 -12.12
C SER A 185 5.17 -7.46 -11.98
N ALA A 186 4.73 -6.48 -12.78
CA ALA A 186 5.14 -5.08 -12.66
C ALA A 186 4.72 -4.45 -11.32
N GLY A 187 3.54 -4.83 -10.78
CA GLY A 187 3.11 -4.43 -9.45
C GLY A 187 4.00 -5.00 -8.35
N ALA A 188 4.54 -6.22 -8.53
CA ALA A 188 5.51 -6.80 -7.60
C ALA A 188 6.84 -6.03 -7.59
N GLN A 189 7.29 -5.53 -8.75
CA GLN A 189 8.46 -4.63 -8.81
C GLN A 189 8.20 -3.35 -8.03
N PHE A 190 7.02 -2.74 -8.24
CA PHE A 190 6.59 -1.57 -7.50
C PHE A 190 6.64 -1.82 -5.99
N VAL A 191 6.01 -2.89 -5.52
CA VAL A 191 5.90 -3.21 -4.09
C VAL A 191 7.28 -3.47 -3.48
N GLN A 192 8.17 -4.18 -4.18
CA GLN A 192 9.52 -4.46 -3.69
C GLN A 192 10.34 -3.18 -3.53
N LEU A 193 10.32 -2.29 -4.51
CA LEU A 193 11.02 -1.01 -4.45
C LEU A 193 10.41 -0.08 -3.40
N TYR A 194 9.08 -0.04 -3.33
CA TYR A 194 8.36 0.73 -2.32
C TYR A 194 8.68 0.24 -0.91
N SER A 195 8.70 -1.08 -0.68
CA SER A 195 9.05 -1.64 0.62
C SER A 195 10.47 -1.26 1.07
N ALA A 196 11.41 -1.11 0.14
CA ALA A 196 12.77 -0.68 0.45
C ALA A 196 12.89 0.83 0.67
N GLY A 197 12.10 1.65 -0.08
CA GLY A 197 12.31 3.10 -0.22
C GLY A 197 11.34 3.99 0.55
N ASN A 198 10.25 3.49 1.13
CA ASN A 198 9.32 4.34 1.88
C ASN A 198 9.81 4.58 3.32
N SER A 199 9.42 5.72 3.90
CA SER A 199 9.66 6.04 5.32
C SER A 199 8.40 5.90 6.18
N ILE A 200 7.22 5.73 5.56
CA ILE A 200 5.95 5.75 6.27
C ILE A 200 5.79 4.57 7.22
N ASP A 201 6.27 3.38 6.82
CA ASP A 201 6.21 2.15 7.61
C ASP A 201 6.94 2.29 8.97
N GLY A 202 8.05 3.04 9.01
CA GLY A 202 8.76 3.32 10.28
C GLY A 202 8.13 4.44 11.12
N ASN A 203 7.19 5.22 10.57
CA ASN A 203 6.62 6.41 11.19
C ASN A 203 5.18 6.23 11.68
N ILE A 204 4.49 5.18 11.24
CA ILE A 204 3.12 4.86 11.68
C ILE A 204 3.17 3.68 12.65
N SER A 205 2.76 3.94 13.90
CA SER A 205 2.68 2.92 14.95
C SER A 205 1.28 2.34 15.16
N SER A 206 0.26 2.95 14.53
CA SER A 206 -1.14 2.56 14.74
C SER A 206 -1.58 1.35 13.91
N ILE A 207 -0.78 0.94 12.92
CA ILE A 207 -1.03 -0.20 12.03
C ILE A 207 0.28 -0.93 11.73
N GLU A 208 0.19 -2.24 11.55
CA GLU A 208 1.28 -3.08 11.03
C GLU A 208 1.24 -3.11 9.50
N ILE A 209 2.40 -3.02 8.85
CA ILE A 209 2.50 -3.05 7.38
C ILE A 209 3.23 -4.30 6.92
N GLY A 210 2.67 -5.00 5.94
CA GLY A 210 3.27 -6.16 5.28
C GLY A 210 3.30 -6.01 3.75
N TYR A 211 4.23 -6.71 3.10
CA TYR A 211 4.45 -6.59 1.66
C TYR A 211 4.44 -7.96 0.98
N TRP A 212 3.67 -8.10 -0.12
CA TRP A 212 3.52 -9.34 -0.89
C TRP A 212 4.01 -9.13 -2.32
N ILE A 213 5.06 -9.84 -2.70
CA ILE A 213 5.77 -9.65 -3.97
C ILE A 213 5.65 -10.93 -4.78
N ALA A 214 4.75 -10.95 -5.78
CA ALA A 214 4.49 -12.14 -6.58
C ALA A 214 5.10 -12.03 -7.98
N ASN A 215 5.92 -13.01 -8.37
CA ASN A 215 6.45 -13.17 -9.72
C ASN A 215 7.11 -11.90 -10.30
N SER A 216 7.91 -11.20 -9.48
CA SER A 216 8.68 -10.04 -9.93
C SER A 216 9.79 -10.47 -10.89
N GLN A 217 10.02 -9.67 -11.93
CA GLN A 217 11.16 -9.90 -12.83
C GLN A 217 12.42 -9.11 -12.46
N PHE A 218 12.34 -8.13 -11.55
CA PHE A 218 13.47 -7.36 -11.06
C PHE A 218 13.42 -7.25 -9.55
N PHE A 219 14.59 -7.15 -8.94
CA PHE A 219 14.77 -6.93 -7.51
C PHE A 219 15.89 -5.91 -7.28
N LEU A 220 15.78 -5.13 -6.22
CA LEU A 220 16.79 -4.15 -5.80
C LEU A 220 17.92 -4.85 -5.03
N TYR A 221 19.07 -4.98 -5.66
CA TYR A 221 20.29 -5.44 -5.01
C TYR A 221 21.00 -4.29 -4.31
N THR A 222 21.59 -4.52 -3.16
CA THR A 222 22.23 -3.47 -2.34
C THR A 222 23.74 -3.36 -2.53
N ASN A 223 24.29 -4.19 -3.41
CA ASN A 223 25.69 -4.16 -3.84
C ASN A 223 25.81 -4.62 -5.30
N GLY A 224 27.03 -4.58 -5.86
CA GLY A 224 27.31 -4.98 -7.23
C GLY A 224 27.34 -6.48 -7.50
N ASN A 225 27.19 -7.34 -6.49
CA ASN A 225 27.28 -8.78 -6.70
C ASN A 225 25.99 -9.34 -7.32
N ARG A 226 26.16 -10.25 -8.27
CA ARG A 226 25.09 -11.05 -8.89
C ARG A 226 25.46 -12.51 -8.83
N TRP A 227 24.47 -13.39 -8.92
CA TRP A 227 24.73 -14.83 -8.93
C TRP A 227 25.50 -15.24 -10.20
N SER A 228 26.58 -16.00 -10.00
CA SER A 228 27.35 -16.62 -11.08
C SER A 228 27.16 -18.13 -11.04
N ASP A 229 26.63 -18.70 -12.13
CA ASP A 229 26.49 -20.16 -12.26
C ASP A 229 27.86 -20.85 -12.35
N ILE A 230 28.93 -20.11 -12.75
CA ILE A 230 30.29 -20.67 -12.89
C ILE A 230 30.87 -21.05 -11.53
N ILE A 231 30.75 -20.13 -10.54
CA ILE A 231 31.31 -20.38 -9.21
C ILE A 231 30.25 -20.82 -8.20
N SER A 232 28.99 -20.92 -8.63
CA SER A 232 27.81 -21.21 -7.78
C SER A 232 27.75 -20.30 -6.55
N ASP A 233 28.05 -19.01 -6.75
CA ASP A 233 28.06 -17.97 -5.71
C ASP A 233 27.87 -16.57 -6.30
N PHE A 234 27.79 -15.55 -5.44
CA PHE A 234 27.69 -14.17 -5.83
C PHE A 234 29.06 -13.55 -6.07
N ALA A 235 29.21 -12.89 -7.22
CA ALA A 235 30.39 -12.13 -7.61
C ALA A 235 30.01 -10.87 -8.39
N VAL A 236 30.93 -9.92 -8.51
CA VAL A 236 30.79 -8.80 -9.44
C VAL A 236 30.87 -9.35 -10.87
N PRO A 237 29.86 -9.09 -11.73
CA PRO A 237 29.89 -9.52 -13.12
C PRO A 237 31.02 -8.87 -13.90
N ASP A 238 31.38 -9.44 -15.03
CA ASP A 238 32.24 -8.75 -15.99
C ASP A 238 31.51 -7.53 -16.54
N LEU A 239 32.07 -6.34 -16.29
CA LEU A 239 31.47 -5.07 -16.61
C LEU A 239 31.59 -4.71 -18.09
N SER A 240 32.50 -5.35 -18.85
CA SER A 240 32.72 -5.08 -20.26
C SER A 240 31.48 -5.40 -21.13
N GLU A 241 30.59 -6.26 -20.66
CA GLU A 241 29.41 -6.71 -21.39
C GLU A 241 28.07 -6.11 -20.91
N CYS A 242 28.05 -5.44 -19.76
CA CYS A 242 26.78 -5.01 -19.16
C CYS A 242 26.91 -3.72 -18.33
N GLU A 243 27.13 -2.62 -18.99
CA GLU A 243 27.16 -1.31 -18.36
C GLU A 243 25.80 -0.98 -17.69
N GLY A 244 25.80 -0.28 -16.56
CA GLY A 244 24.59 0.17 -15.87
C GLY A 244 23.77 -0.94 -15.19
N TYR A 245 24.28 -2.16 -15.06
CA TYR A 245 23.54 -3.26 -14.46
C TYR A 245 23.17 -3.00 -12.99
N ASN A 246 23.95 -2.16 -12.29
CA ASN A 246 23.74 -1.82 -10.87
C ASN A 246 22.99 -0.50 -10.65
N GLU A 247 22.56 0.13 -11.72
CA GLU A 247 21.67 1.29 -11.65
C GLU A 247 20.27 0.93 -11.15
N TYR A 248 19.63 1.89 -10.51
CA TYR A 248 18.24 1.79 -10.12
C TYR A 248 17.33 1.50 -11.34
N PRO A 249 16.39 0.59 -11.29
CA PRO A 249 15.83 -0.07 -10.10
C PRO A 249 16.46 -1.42 -9.72
N ARG A 250 17.57 -1.84 -10.32
CA ARG A 250 18.21 -3.16 -10.08
C ARG A 250 19.34 -3.10 -9.06
N GLY A 251 19.83 -1.90 -8.80
CA GLY A 251 20.86 -1.58 -7.83
C GLY A 251 20.62 -0.19 -7.23
N LEU A 252 21.60 0.32 -6.50
CA LEU A 252 21.49 1.57 -5.76
C LEU A 252 22.18 2.77 -6.43
N GLU A 253 22.75 2.57 -7.61
CA GLU A 253 23.29 3.66 -8.42
C GLU A 253 22.15 4.42 -9.10
N ASP A 254 22.29 5.71 -9.34
CA ASP A 254 21.34 6.58 -10.06
C ASP A 254 19.87 6.46 -9.59
N ARG A 255 19.69 6.41 -8.28
CA ARG A 255 18.37 6.36 -7.66
C ARG A 255 17.54 7.59 -8.03
N ASN A 256 16.23 7.39 -8.22
CA ASN A 256 15.29 8.48 -8.47
C ASN A 256 15.08 9.39 -7.23
N THR A 257 14.35 10.49 -7.43
CA THR A 257 14.11 11.51 -6.39
C THR A 257 13.46 10.91 -5.13
N PHE A 258 12.56 9.92 -5.25
CA PHE A 258 11.91 9.33 -4.08
C PHE A 258 12.91 8.50 -3.26
N MET A 259 13.67 7.62 -3.91
CA MET A 259 14.65 6.76 -3.26
C MET A 259 15.82 7.54 -2.65
N ASN A 260 16.17 8.69 -3.24
CA ASN A 260 17.23 9.57 -2.74
C ASN A 260 16.87 10.34 -1.46
N LYS A 261 15.61 10.25 -1.00
CA LYS A 261 15.22 10.79 0.33
C LYS A 261 15.80 9.97 1.48
N LEU A 262 16.21 8.73 1.23
CA LEU A 262 16.81 7.85 2.21
C LEU A 262 18.29 7.60 1.92
N SER A 263 19.09 7.45 2.97
CA SER A 263 20.45 6.95 2.83
C SER A 263 20.46 5.48 2.37
N ILE A 264 21.59 5.02 1.84
CA ILE A 264 21.77 3.63 1.44
C ILE A 264 21.62 2.69 2.65
N GLU A 265 22.14 3.10 3.79
CA GLU A 265 22.04 2.37 5.06
C GLU A 265 20.58 2.20 5.48
N LYS A 266 19.78 3.27 5.37
CA LYS A 266 18.36 3.20 5.70
C LYS A 266 17.57 2.30 4.75
N ILE A 267 17.91 2.29 3.46
CA ILE A 267 17.33 1.35 2.49
C ILE A 267 17.69 -0.11 2.87
N LYS A 268 18.95 -0.38 3.25
CA LYS A 268 19.38 -1.70 3.71
C LYS A 268 18.67 -2.11 5.01
N GLU A 269 18.53 -1.19 5.96
CA GLU A 269 17.76 -1.41 7.19
C GLU A 269 16.31 -1.76 6.87
N ASN A 270 15.65 -1.02 5.98
CA ASN A 270 14.27 -1.31 5.54
C ASN A 270 14.18 -2.70 4.91
N ILE A 271 15.13 -3.09 4.05
CA ILE A 271 15.16 -4.43 3.44
C ILE A 271 15.28 -5.52 4.52
N SER A 272 16.11 -5.33 5.55
CA SER A 272 16.29 -6.35 6.59
C SER A 272 15.11 -6.44 7.57
N SER A 273 14.50 -5.30 7.93
CA SER A 273 13.54 -5.22 9.04
C SER A 273 12.09 -5.42 8.64
N ARG A 274 11.70 -5.15 7.37
CA ARG A 274 10.30 -5.16 6.95
C ARG A 274 9.75 -6.55 6.69
N ASN A 275 8.45 -6.71 6.97
CA ASN A 275 7.69 -7.94 6.75
C ASN A 275 7.40 -8.12 5.25
N VAL A 276 8.24 -8.85 4.55
CA VAL A 276 8.11 -9.09 3.10
C VAL A 276 7.98 -10.57 2.80
N THR A 277 7.01 -10.94 1.95
CA THR A 277 6.89 -12.31 1.45
C THR A 277 6.99 -12.34 -0.08
N LEU A 278 7.95 -13.10 -0.58
CA LEU A 278 8.07 -13.45 -1.99
C LEU A 278 7.18 -14.65 -2.30
N LEU A 279 6.24 -14.47 -3.24
CA LEU A 279 5.38 -15.54 -3.76
C LEU A 279 5.89 -15.89 -5.15
N LEU A 280 6.45 -17.08 -5.33
CA LEU A 280 7.09 -17.48 -6.57
C LEU A 280 6.32 -18.66 -7.19
N GLY A 281 5.72 -18.42 -8.35
CA GLY A 281 5.10 -19.47 -9.15
C GLY A 281 6.15 -20.43 -9.69
N GLU A 282 6.04 -21.71 -9.37
CA GLU A 282 7.02 -22.74 -9.74
C GLU A 282 7.19 -22.88 -11.26
N GLU A 283 6.10 -22.67 -12.01
CA GLU A 283 6.08 -22.74 -13.47
C GLU A 283 6.26 -21.36 -14.17
N ASP A 284 6.59 -20.29 -13.44
CA ASP A 284 6.93 -18.98 -14.05
C ASP A 284 8.37 -18.99 -14.61
N ILE A 285 8.61 -19.95 -15.49
CA ILE A 285 9.89 -20.27 -16.14
C ILE A 285 9.90 -19.92 -17.63
N THR A 286 8.80 -19.34 -18.14
CA THR A 286 8.69 -18.98 -19.57
C THR A 286 9.26 -17.58 -19.82
N ASN A 287 9.62 -17.33 -21.10
CA ASN A 287 10.15 -16.04 -21.54
C ASN A 287 9.05 -15.05 -21.99
N SER A 288 7.77 -15.39 -21.85
CA SER A 288 6.67 -14.49 -22.24
C SER A 288 6.74 -13.18 -21.44
N ALA A 289 6.85 -12.06 -22.14
CA ALA A 289 6.99 -10.72 -21.58
C ALA A 289 8.14 -10.58 -20.55
N LEU A 290 9.14 -11.46 -20.62
CA LEU A 290 10.35 -11.38 -19.80
C LEU A 290 11.38 -10.47 -20.45
N THR A 291 11.94 -9.54 -19.69
CA THR A 291 13.09 -8.77 -20.14
C THR A 291 14.35 -9.65 -20.16
N THR A 292 15.04 -9.70 -21.32
CA THR A 292 16.22 -10.55 -21.56
C THR A 292 17.48 -9.73 -21.89
N THR A 293 17.48 -8.45 -21.56
CA THR A 293 18.70 -7.61 -21.66
C THR A 293 19.80 -8.13 -20.72
N CYS A 294 21.05 -7.78 -20.97
CA CYS A 294 22.19 -8.26 -20.20
C CYS A 294 21.97 -8.08 -18.70
N TYR A 295 21.61 -6.90 -18.24
CA TYR A 295 21.37 -6.63 -16.82
C TYR A 295 20.22 -7.44 -16.22
N ALA A 296 19.22 -7.81 -17.02
CA ALA A 296 18.11 -8.64 -16.56
C ALA A 296 18.52 -10.11 -16.43
N MET A 297 19.38 -10.60 -17.35
CA MET A 297 19.89 -11.96 -17.31
C MET A 297 20.87 -12.20 -16.16
N LEU A 298 21.57 -11.16 -15.69
CA LEU A 298 22.38 -11.22 -14.46
C LEU A 298 21.56 -11.49 -13.19
N LEU A 299 20.26 -11.23 -13.20
CA LEU A 299 19.37 -11.51 -12.08
C LEU A 299 18.87 -12.96 -12.06
N GLY A 300 18.90 -13.64 -13.22
CA GLY A 300 18.42 -15.02 -13.40
C GLY A 300 17.72 -15.24 -14.73
N LYS A 301 17.53 -16.52 -15.08
CA LYS A 301 17.05 -16.95 -16.39
C LYS A 301 15.57 -16.65 -16.63
N HIS A 302 14.76 -16.73 -15.59
CA HIS A 302 13.31 -16.50 -15.60
C HIS A 302 12.86 -15.99 -14.23
N ARG A 303 11.59 -15.59 -14.08
CA ARG A 303 11.11 -14.90 -12.86
C ARG A 303 11.25 -15.74 -11.60
N PHE A 304 10.93 -17.03 -11.68
CA PHE A 304 11.15 -17.96 -10.56
C PHE A 304 12.62 -17.97 -10.12
N ASP A 305 13.56 -18.15 -11.07
CA ASP A 305 15.00 -18.14 -10.80
C ASP A 305 15.47 -16.80 -10.20
N ARG A 306 15.00 -15.66 -10.75
CA ARG A 306 15.32 -14.32 -10.22
C ARG A 306 14.88 -14.14 -8.77
N GLY A 307 13.68 -14.59 -8.45
CA GLY A 307 13.17 -14.53 -7.07
C GLY A 307 13.95 -15.44 -6.12
N ALA A 308 14.30 -16.65 -6.56
CA ALA A 308 15.10 -17.61 -5.79
C ALA A 308 16.52 -17.07 -5.53
N LYS A 309 17.18 -16.54 -6.56
CA LYS A 309 18.51 -15.92 -6.46
C LYS A 309 18.50 -14.68 -5.57
N TYR A 310 17.47 -13.83 -5.69
CA TYR A 310 17.33 -12.69 -4.79
C TYR A 310 17.15 -13.11 -3.33
N PHE A 311 16.37 -14.14 -3.04
CA PHE A 311 16.24 -14.67 -1.68
C PHE A 311 17.57 -15.23 -1.17
N SER A 312 18.35 -15.90 -2.02
CA SER A 312 19.71 -16.36 -1.68
C SER A 312 20.67 -15.18 -1.42
N PHE A 313 20.53 -14.08 -2.18
CA PHE A 313 21.26 -12.84 -1.95
C PHE A 313 20.97 -12.25 -0.56
N LEU A 314 19.70 -12.21 -0.16
CA LEU A 314 19.32 -11.73 1.17
C LEU A 314 19.95 -12.59 2.27
N ASN A 315 19.87 -13.92 2.16
CA ASN A 315 20.48 -14.84 3.12
C ASN A 315 22.01 -14.68 3.24
N LYS A 316 22.67 -14.31 2.14
CA LYS A 316 24.13 -14.13 2.14
C LYS A 316 24.58 -12.79 2.70
N TYR A 317 23.88 -11.69 2.35
CA TYR A 317 24.37 -10.33 2.63
C TYR A 317 23.69 -9.63 3.80
N PHE A 318 22.63 -10.24 4.36
CA PHE A 318 21.96 -9.74 5.54
C PHE A 318 22.01 -10.80 6.64
N SER A 319 22.66 -10.51 7.75
CA SER A 319 22.82 -11.43 8.88
C SER A 319 21.48 -11.86 9.51
N SER A 320 20.47 -10.98 9.38
CA SER A 320 19.07 -11.25 9.70
C SER A 320 18.17 -10.45 8.76
N HIS A 321 17.07 -11.02 8.36
CA HIS A 321 16.02 -10.32 7.60
C HIS A 321 14.66 -10.99 7.81
N ASN A 322 13.58 -10.21 7.62
CA ASN A 322 12.21 -10.69 7.80
C ASN A 322 11.56 -11.16 6.49
N TYR A 323 12.32 -11.25 5.40
CA TYR A 323 11.81 -11.81 4.15
C TYR A 323 11.48 -13.28 4.29
N LYS A 324 10.32 -13.66 3.75
CA LYS A 324 9.89 -15.06 3.59
C LYS A 324 9.78 -15.39 2.11
N LYS A 325 9.97 -16.64 1.76
CA LYS A 325 9.77 -17.15 0.39
C LYS A 325 8.79 -18.31 0.43
N ILE A 326 7.76 -18.22 -0.40
CA ILE A 326 6.76 -19.27 -0.60
C ILE A 326 6.75 -19.61 -2.10
N THR A 327 6.94 -20.88 -2.42
CA THR A 327 6.74 -21.40 -3.77
C THR A 327 5.29 -21.84 -3.92
N ILE A 328 4.66 -21.41 -5.02
CA ILE A 328 3.29 -21.79 -5.37
C ILE A 328 3.37 -22.86 -6.47
N PRO A 329 3.05 -24.13 -6.15
CA PRO A 329 3.14 -25.23 -7.11
C PRO A 329 2.22 -25.01 -8.32
N LYS A 330 2.66 -25.42 -9.51
CA LYS A 330 1.88 -25.35 -10.75
C LYS A 330 1.41 -23.94 -11.15
N ALA A 331 1.87 -22.89 -10.48
CA ALA A 331 1.56 -21.52 -10.85
C ALA A 331 2.61 -20.98 -11.82
N ASP A 332 2.14 -20.50 -12.96
CA ASP A 332 2.92 -19.75 -13.95
C ASP A 332 2.82 -18.23 -13.71
N HIS A 333 2.95 -17.42 -14.79
CA HIS A 333 2.85 -15.96 -14.67
C HIS A 333 1.40 -15.44 -14.63
N ASP A 334 0.55 -16.09 -13.84
CA ASP A 334 -0.85 -15.72 -13.64
C ASP A 334 -1.13 -15.37 -12.17
N LYS A 335 -1.67 -14.16 -11.93
CA LYS A 335 -2.01 -13.67 -10.60
C LYS A 335 -3.06 -14.53 -9.90
N ASP A 336 -4.02 -15.07 -10.67
CA ASP A 336 -5.10 -15.88 -10.10
C ASP A 336 -4.56 -17.23 -9.63
N LYS A 337 -3.62 -17.85 -10.41
CA LYS A 337 -2.93 -19.07 -9.98
C LYS A 337 -2.04 -18.85 -8.76
N ILE A 338 -1.53 -17.63 -8.54
CA ILE A 338 -0.77 -17.32 -7.33
C ILE A 338 -1.70 -17.12 -6.13
N TYR A 339 -2.68 -16.22 -6.22
CA TYR A 339 -3.43 -15.75 -5.05
C TYR A 339 -4.69 -16.55 -4.76
N LEU A 340 -5.27 -17.27 -5.76
CA LEU A 340 -6.47 -18.09 -5.59
C LEU A 340 -6.18 -19.58 -5.47
N SER A 341 -4.91 -20.00 -5.53
CA SER A 341 -4.49 -21.37 -5.22
C SER A 341 -4.72 -21.69 -3.73
N THR A 342 -4.68 -22.97 -3.39
CA THR A 342 -4.75 -23.43 -1.99
C THR A 342 -3.65 -22.77 -1.14
N GLU A 343 -2.42 -22.74 -1.67
CA GLU A 343 -1.26 -22.14 -1.00
C GLU A 343 -1.39 -20.63 -0.87
N GLY A 344 -1.86 -19.94 -1.94
CA GLY A 344 -2.11 -18.51 -1.94
C GLY A 344 -3.18 -18.11 -0.93
N LEU A 345 -4.32 -18.80 -0.92
CA LEU A 345 -5.40 -18.56 0.05
C LEU A 345 -4.94 -18.88 1.48
N SER A 346 -4.20 -19.98 1.69
CA SER A 346 -3.63 -20.31 3.01
C SER A 346 -2.65 -19.23 3.48
N PHE A 347 -1.84 -18.70 2.57
CA PHE A 347 -0.95 -17.59 2.87
C PHE A 347 -1.73 -16.35 3.31
N ILE A 348 -2.69 -15.89 2.50
CA ILE A 348 -3.52 -14.72 2.81
C ILE A 348 -4.22 -14.89 4.16
N SER A 349 -4.86 -16.06 4.38
CA SER A 349 -5.56 -16.36 5.63
C SER A 349 -4.68 -16.22 6.87
N LYS A 350 -3.41 -16.65 6.80
CA LYS A 350 -2.44 -16.54 7.91
C LYS A 350 -1.97 -15.11 8.18
N GLN A 351 -2.06 -14.22 7.19
CA GLN A 351 -1.67 -12.82 7.34
C GLN A 351 -2.79 -12.00 7.99
N LEU A 352 -4.04 -12.27 7.61
CA LEU A 352 -5.21 -11.53 8.07
C LEU A 352 -5.49 -11.76 9.56
N SER A 353 -6.10 -10.77 10.19
CA SER A 353 -6.57 -10.83 11.58
C SER A 353 -7.73 -11.83 11.73
N ASN A 354 -7.81 -12.46 12.88
CA ASN A 354 -8.88 -13.42 13.23
C ASN A 354 -10.21 -12.72 13.45
#